data_f1d1b4979c46d94b5cf3cf57a56c8595
#
_entry.id   f1d1b4979c46d94b5cf3cf57a56c8595
#
_cell.length_a   1.000
_cell.length_b   1.000
_cell.length_c   1.000
_cell.angle_alpha   90.00
_cell.angle_beta   90.00
_cell.angle_gamma   90.00
#
_symmetry.space_group_name_H-M   'P 1'
#
loop_
_entity.id
_entity.type
_entity.pdbx_description
1 polymer ?
#
loop_
_entity_poly.entity_id
_entity_poly.type
_entity_poly.pdbx_seq_one_letter_code
_entity_poly.pdbx_strand_id
1 'polypeptide(L)'
;DVCKDVRFLGKQDAVEEILSVSDLFLMPSSSESFGLAALEAMACQVPVISSNTGGLPELNENGVTGFLSAVGDVEDMAKNAIYILEDGERLEKFKEAALNHAKKFQLSNIMPLYEQYYGEVINQTIKAQ
;
A
#
# COMPACT_ATOMS: atom_id res chain seq x y z
N ASP A 1 -19.79 3.85 21.92
CA ASP A 1 -19.48 2.41 21.75
C ASP A 1 -19.42 2.09 20.27
N VAL A 2 -18.21 1.91 19.72
CA VAL A 2 -17.97 1.62 18.29
C VAL A 2 -18.15 0.13 17.95
N CYS A 3 -18.42 -0.73 18.95
CA CYS A 3 -18.49 -2.18 18.73
C CYS A 3 -19.56 -2.60 17.71
N LYS A 4 -20.59 -1.78 17.52
CA LYS A 4 -21.65 -2.04 16.51
C LYS A 4 -21.16 -1.87 15.08
N ASP A 5 -20.13 -1.08 14.89
CA ASP A 5 -19.61 -0.66 13.58
C ASP A 5 -18.35 -1.44 13.19
N VAL A 6 -17.88 -2.35 14.06
CA VAL A 6 -16.72 -3.22 13.82
C VAL A 6 -17.17 -4.65 13.55
N ARG A 7 -16.62 -5.25 12.50
CA ARG A 7 -16.84 -6.65 12.12
C ARG A 7 -15.52 -7.37 11.95
N PHE A 8 -15.35 -8.47 12.65
CA PHE A 8 -14.23 -9.40 12.48
C PHE A 8 -14.60 -10.42 11.42
N LEU A 9 -13.96 -10.35 10.26
CA LEU A 9 -14.29 -11.22 9.13
C LEU A 9 -13.57 -12.57 9.17
N GLY A 10 -12.54 -12.70 10.02
CA GLY A 10 -11.68 -13.88 10.03
C GLY A 10 -10.86 -14.01 8.73
N LYS A 11 -10.38 -15.23 8.45
CA LYS A 11 -9.64 -15.52 7.22
C LYS A 11 -10.60 -15.44 6.02
N GLN A 12 -10.20 -14.70 5.00
CA GLN A 12 -10.89 -14.57 3.73
C GLN A 12 -10.01 -15.03 2.59
N ASP A 13 -10.56 -15.73 1.60
CA ASP A 13 -9.82 -16.22 0.43
C ASP A 13 -9.92 -15.21 -0.73
N ALA A 14 -11.03 -14.47 -0.86
CA ALA A 14 -11.27 -13.44 -1.87
C ALA A 14 -11.16 -12.03 -1.25
N VAL A 15 -9.95 -11.64 -0.84
CA VAL A 15 -9.70 -10.34 -0.17
C VAL A 15 -10.00 -9.16 -1.09
N GLU A 16 -9.79 -9.34 -2.40
CA GLU A 16 -10.07 -8.34 -3.43
C GLU A 16 -11.55 -7.94 -3.49
N GLU A 17 -12.48 -8.84 -3.19
CA GLU A 17 -13.91 -8.51 -3.15
C GLU A 17 -14.21 -7.52 -2.02
N ILE A 18 -13.56 -7.71 -0.85
CA ILE A 18 -13.71 -6.82 0.30
C ILE A 18 -13.04 -5.48 0.02
N LEU A 19 -11.83 -5.50 -0.54
CA LEU A 19 -11.10 -4.29 -0.88
C LEU A 19 -11.85 -3.46 -1.93
N SER A 20 -12.48 -4.10 -2.92
CA SER A 20 -13.19 -3.39 -4.00
C SER A 20 -14.39 -2.55 -3.52
N VAL A 21 -14.92 -2.84 -2.34
CA VAL A 21 -16.02 -2.08 -1.70
C VAL A 21 -15.56 -1.22 -0.53
N SER A 22 -14.24 -1.16 -0.29
CA SER A 22 -13.64 -0.38 0.79
C SER A 22 -13.27 1.02 0.31
N ASP A 23 -13.38 2.00 1.19
CA ASP A 23 -12.98 3.38 0.93
C ASP A 23 -11.58 3.71 1.43
N LEU A 24 -11.09 2.96 2.42
CA LEU A 24 -9.78 3.18 3.02
C LEU A 24 -9.23 1.88 3.60
N PHE A 25 -7.91 1.70 3.53
CA PHE A 25 -7.19 0.59 4.14
C PHE A 25 -6.25 1.12 5.23
N LEU A 26 -6.38 0.58 6.45
CA LEU A 26 -5.53 0.91 7.59
C LEU A 26 -4.53 -0.21 7.83
N MET A 27 -3.24 0.10 7.87
CA MET A 27 -2.15 -0.85 8.10
C MET A 27 -1.22 -0.38 9.23
N PRO A 28 -1.64 -0.51 10.51
CA PRO A 28 -0.88 -0.03 11.67
C PRO A 28 0.20 -1.02 12.09
N SER A 29 1.00 -1.53 11.16
CA SER A 29 2.03 -2.53 11.43
C SER A 29 3.17 -1.95 12.27
N SER A 30 3.67 -2.71 13.24
CA SER A 30 4.88 -2.36 13.98
C SER A 30 6.16 -2.75 13.21
N SER A 31 6.06 -3.71 12.29
CA SER A 31 7.12 -4.15 11.40
C SER A 31 6.49 -4.71 10.13
N GLU A 32 7.06 -4.39 8.98
CA GLU A 32 6.59 -4.85 7.68
C GLU A 32 7.79 -4.99 6.73
N SER A 33 7.83 -6.07 5.95
CA SER A 33 8.91 -6.26 4.97
C SER A 33 8.68 -5.41 3.71
N PHE A 34 7.54 -5.57 3.06
CA PHE A 34 7.20 -4.85 1.83
C PHE A 34 5.81 -4.19 1.90
N GLY A 35 4.80 -4.90 2.40
CA GLY A 35 3.43 -4.39 2.48
C GLY A 35 2.53 -4.87 1.33
N LEU A 36 2.57 -6.17 0.99
CA LEU A 36 1.74 -6.73 -0.09
C LEU A 36 0.26 -6.42 0.10
N ALA A 37 -0.26 -6.46 1.33
CA ALA A 37 -1.65 -6.14 1.60
C ALA A 37 -2.00 -4.67 1.26
N ALA A 38 -1.05 -3.75 1.49
CA ALA A 38 -1.22 -2.35 1.06
C ALA A 38 -1.20 -2.23 -0.46
N LEU A 39 -0.33 -2.96 -1.15
CA LEU A 39 -0.29 -2.97 -2.62
C LEU A 39 -1.58 -3.55 -3.22
N GLU A 40 -2.12 -4.63 -2.64
CA GLU A 40 -3.41 -5.21 -3.02
C GLU A 40 -4.55 -4.19 -2.84
N ALA A 41 -4.58 -3.47 -1.73
CA ALA A 41 -5.55 -2.40 -1.50
C ALA A 41 -5.45 -1.31 -2.56
N MET A 42 -4.24 -0.82 -2.85
CA MET A 42 -4.01 0.19 -3.90
C MET A 42 -4.43 -0.30 -5.29
N ALA A 43 -4.20 -1.58 -5.61
CA ALA A 43 -4.64 -2.18 -6.86
C ALA A 43 -6.17 -2.24 -7.00
N CYS A 44 -6.89 -2.31 -5.88
CA CYS A 44 -8.34 -2.20 -5.79
C CYS A 44 -8.84 -0.74 -5.66
N GLN A 45 -8.01 0.26 -5.93
CA GLN A 45 -8.33 1.68 -5.81
C GLN A 45 -8.61 2.13 -4.36
N VAL A 46 -7.97 1.52 -3.39
CA VAL A 46 -8.16 1.86 -1.97
C VAL A 46 -6.93 2.61 -1.45
N PRO A 47 -7.08 3.87 -1.01
CA PRO A 47 -6.01 4.62 -0.38
C PRO A 47 -5.56 3.95 0.93
N VAL A 48 -4.29 4.11 1.26
CA VAL A 48 -3.68 3.42 2.40
C VAL A 48 -3.20 4.40 3.45
N ILE A 49 -3.61 4.20 4.70
CA ILE A 49 -2.97 4.81 5.87
C ILE A 49 -2.09 3.73 6.52
N SER A 50 -0.80 3.92 6.53
CA SER A 50 0.13 2.91 7.07
C SER A 50 1.13 3.49 8.05
N SER A 51 1.73 2.62 8.84
CA SER A 51 2.88 2.98 9.66
C SER A 51 4.10 3.27 8.77
N ASN A 52 4.93 4.20 9.19
CA ASN A 52 6.21 4.51 8.55
C ASN A 52 7.27 3.51 9.02
N THR A 53 7.22 2.26 8.51
CA THR A 53 8.13 1.19 8.90
C THR A 53 8.39 0.21 7.75
N GLY A 54 9.56 -0.40 7.74
CA GLY A 54 9.97 -1.39 6.74
C GLY A 54 9.89 -0.85 5.31
N GLY A 55 9.31 -1.62 4.40
CA GLY A 55 9.11 -1.26 3.00
C GLY A 55 7.90 -0.36 2.73
N LEU A 56 7.06 -0.06 3.73
CA LEU A 56 5.86 0.76 3.54
C LEU A 56 6.15 2.17 3.00
N PRO A 57 7.22 2.88 3.41
CA PRO A 57 7.56 4.18 2.83
C PRO A 57 7.95 4.15 1.35
N GLU A 58 8.39 3.00 0.84
CA GLU A 58 8.70 2.83 -0.58
C GLU A 58 7.44 2.57 -1.41
N LEU A 59 6.42 1.98 -0.77
CA LEU A 59 5.16 1.62 -1.39
C LEU A 59 4.11 2.71 -1.26
N ASN A 60 3.92 3.29 -0.06
CA ASN A 60 2.89 4.27 0.22
C ASN A 60 3.45 5.70 0.14
N GLU A 61 3.13 6.41 -0.91
CA GLU A 61 3.59 7.77 -1.15
C GLU A 61 2.76 8.76 -0.33
N ASN A 62 3.40 9.34 0.71
CA ASN A 62 2.74 10.20 1.70
C ASN A 62 2.08 11.43 1.07
N GLY A 63 0.79 11.59 1.31
CA GLY A 63 -0.03 12.68 0.76
C GLY A 63 -0.46 12.47 -0.70
N VAL A 64 -0.13 11.33 -1.32
CA VAL A 64 -0.47 11.00 -2.71
C VAL A 64 -1.32 9.73 -2.79
N THR A 65 -0.80 8.60 -2.33
CA THR A 65 -1.52 7.31 -2.35
C THR A 65 -2.23 7.01 -1.03
N GLY A 66 -1.96 7.81 -0.03
CA GLY A 66 -2.45 7.74 1.33
C GLY A 66 -1.56 8.54 2.26
N PHE A 67 -1.40 8.08 3.49
CA PHE A 67 -0.52 8.72 4.46
C PHE A 67 0.34 7.73 5.23
N LEU A 68 1.50 8.21 5.67
CA LEU A 68 2.41 7.51 6.56
C LEU A 68 2.37 8.17 7.94
N SER A 69 2.13 7.38 8.98
CA SER A 69 2.15 7.84 10.37
C SER A 69 3.25 7.11 11.16
N ALA A 70 3.74 7.69 12.22
CA ALA A 70 4.70 7.01 13.09
C ALA A 70 4.10 5.71 13.66
N VAL A 71 4.94 4.71 13.91
CA VAL A 71 4.48 3.44 14.50
C VAL A 71 3.80 3.71 15.84
N GLY A 72 2.53 3.29 15.96
CA GLY A 72 1.72 3.46 17.17
C GLY A 72 1.05 4.83 17.30
N ASP A 73 1.22 5.75 16.35
CA ASP A 73 0.53 7.05 16.34
C ASP A 73 -0.90 6.91 15.80
N VAL A 74 -1.78 6.45 16.67
CA VAL A 74 -3.20 6.23 16.37
C VAL A 74 -3.93 7.55 16.05
N GLU A 75 -3.53 8.64 16.71
CA GLU A 75 -4.16 9.95 16.54
C GLU A 75 -3.86 10.52 15.15
N ASP A 76 -2.61 10.44 14.71
CA ASP A 76 -2.23 10.87 13.36
C ASP A 76 -2.89 10.00 12.28
N MET A 77 -2.92 8.66 12.46
CA MET A 77 -3.64 7.76 11.55
C MET A 77 -5.12 8.10 11.45
N ALA A 78 -5.79 8.34 12.57
CA ALA A 78 -7.21 8.70 12.60
C ALA A 78 -7.46 10.05 11.90
N LYS A 79 -6.62 11.06 12.17
CA LYS A 79 -6.69 12.37 11.53
C LYS A 79 -6.55 12.26 10.01
N ASN A 80 -5.56 11.51 9.54
CA ASN A 80 -5.31 11.29 8.11
C ASN A 80 -6.45 10.52 7.44
N ALA A 81 -7.03 9.52 8.12
CA ALA A 81 -8.19 8.78 7.65
C ALA A 81 -9.42 9.70 7.49
N ILE A 82 -9.74 10.49 8.51
CA ILE A 82 -10.83 11.46 8.48
C ILE A 82 -10.61 12.47 7.35
N TYR A 83 -9.39 13.00 7.22
CA TYR A 83 -9.05 13.93 6.16
C TYR A 83 -9.36 13.40 4.76
N ILE A 84 -9.06 12.14 4.45
CA ILE A 84 -9.40 11.54 3.16
C ILE A 84 -10.91 11.36 3.01
N LEU A 85 -11.59 10.85 4.06
CA LEU A 85 -12.98 10.39 3.98
C LEU A 85 -14.01 11.52 4.04
N GLU A 86 -13.67 12.68 4.61
CA GLU A 86 -14.63 13.79 4.77
C GLU A 86 -14.95 14.56 3.47
N ASP A 87 -14.18 14.32 2.42
CA ASP A 87 -14.30 15.02 1.13
C ASP A 87 -14.27 14.01 -0.02
N GLY A 88 -15.40 13.86 -0.71
CA GLY A 88 -15.54 12.87 -1.79
C GLY A 88 -14.63 13.13 -2.98
N GLU A 89 -14.36 14.38 -3.37
CA GLU A 89 -13.43 14.69 -4.46
C GLU A 89 -11.99 14.34 -4.09
N ARG A 90 -11.64 14.58 -2.85
CA ARG A 90 -10.33 14.19 -2.29
C ARG A 90 -10.16 12.70 -2.26
N LEU A 91 -11.16 11.96 -1.78
CA LEU A 91 -11.15 10.50 -1.76
C LEU A 91 -10.92 9.93 -3.17
N GLU A 92 -11.65 10.42 -4.17
CA GLU A 92 -11.48 9.95 -5.55
C GLU A 92 -10.07 10.22 -6.11
N LYS A 93 -9.46 11.37 -5.78
CA LYS A 93 -8.07 11.66 -6.16
C LYS A 93 -7.08 10.67 -5.54
N PHE A 94 -7.25 10.34 -4.26
CA PHE A 94 -6.42 9.35 -3.59
C PHE A 94 -6.63 7.94 -4.16
N LYS A 95 -7.88 7.57 -4.48
CA LYS A 95 -8.22 6.29 -5.13
C LYS A 95 -7.52 6.14 -6.48
N GLU A 96 -7.59 7.16 -7.32
CA GLU A 96 -6.93 7.17 -8.63
C GLU A 96 -5.40 7.11 -8.50
N ALA A 97 -4.83 7.89 -7.58
CA ALA A 97 -3.39 7.90 -7.33
C ALA A 97 -2.89 6.54 -6.82
N ALA A 98 -3.63 5.90 -5.90
CA ALA A 98 -3.32 4.57 -5.39
C ALA A 98 -3.26 3.53 -6.50
N LEU A 99 -4.29 3.47 -7.38
CA LEU A 99 -4.32 2.55 -8.52
C LEU A 99 -3.15 2.81 -9.49
N ASN A 100 -2.90 4.08 -9.83
CA ASN A 100 -1.83 4.44 -10.76
C ASN A 100 -0.45 4.08 -10.19
N HIS A 101 -0.28 4.22 -8.89
CA HIS A 101 0.94 3.81 -8.21
C HIS A 101 1.11 2.28 -8.20
N ALA A 102 0.05 1.52 -7.88
CA ALA A 102 0.07 0.06 -7.89
C ALA A 102 0.45 -0.52 -9.26
N LYS A 103 0.05 0.11 -10.37
CA LYS A 103 0.43 -0.31 -11.72
C LYS A 103 1.95 -0.32 -11.96
N LYS A 104 2.73 0.46 -11.23
CA LYS A 104 4.20 0.44 -11.32
C LYS A 104 4.80 -0.91 -10.89
N PHE A 105 4.09 -1.62 -10.03
CA PHE A 105 4.49 -2.92 -9.47
C PHE A 105 3.93 -4.12 -10.26
N GLN A 106 3.32 -3.90 -11.42
CA GLN A 106 2.89 -4.99 -12.29
C GLN A 106 4.09 -5.82 -12.76
N LEU A 107 3.88 -7.12 -12.91
CA LEU A 107 4.91 -8.07 -13.31
C LEU A 107 5.62 -7.66 -14.61
N SER A 108 4.87 -7.13 -15.58
CA SER A 108 5.41 -6.59 -16.84
C SER A 108 6.41 -5.45 -16.67
N ASN A 109 6.32 -4.69 -15.57
CA ASN A 109 7.22 -3.58 -15.27
C ASN A 109 8.40 -4.03 -14.40
N ILE A 110 8.19 -5.01 -13.53
CA ILE A 110 9.20 -5.46 -12.57
C ILE A 110 10.13 -6.51 -13.17
N MET A 111 9.61 -7.44 -13.98
CA MET A 111 10.44 -8.52 -14.59
C MET A 111 11.65 -8.01 -15.38
N PRO A 112 11.52 -6.99 -16.26
CA PRO A 112 12.68 -6.48 -17.00
C PRO A 112 13.79 -5.94 -16.09
N LEU A 113 13.44 -5.38 -14.92
CA LEU A 113 14.43 -4.87 -13.95
C LEU A 113 15.22 -6.02 -13.34
N TYR A 114 14.58 -7.14 -13.01
CA TYR A 114 15.25 -8.34 -12.52
C TYR A 114 16.16 -8.96 -13.60
N GLU A 115 15.68 -9.07 -14.83
CA GLU A 115 16.47 -9.60 -15.96
C GLU A 115 17.69 -8.76 -16.22
N GLN A 116 17.55 -7.44 -16.22
CA GLN A 116 18.68 -6.52 -16.36
C GLN A 116 19.68 -6.72 -15.22
N TYR A 117 19.24 -6.71 -13.98
CA TYR A 117 20.10 -6.85 -12.80
C TYR A 117 20.87 -8.18 -12.83
N TYR A 118 20.20 -9.29 -13.14
CA TYR A 118 20.88 -10.59 -13.27
C TYR A 118 21.92 -10.59 -14.39
N GLY A 119 21.61 -9.96 -15.52
CA GLY A 119 22.56 -9.79 -16.62
C GLY A 119 23.80 -9.00 -16.21
N GLU A 120 23.64 -7.93 -15.45
CA GLU A 120 24.76 -7.12 -14.92
C GLU A 120 25.63 -7.93 -13.96
N VAL A 121 25.04 -8.66 -13.01
CA VAL A 121 25.76 -9.49 -12.05
C VAL A 121 26.57 -10.59 -12.75
N ILE A 122 25.96 -11.28 -13.72
CA ILE A 122 26.64 -12.34 -14.49
C ILE A 122 27.83 -11.76 -15.25
N ASN A 123 27.65 -10.63 -15.93
CA ASN A 123 28.72 -9.98 -16.69
C ASN A 123 29.87 -9.48 -15.81
N GLN A 124 29.60 -9.02 -14.60
CA GLN A 124 30.62 -8.63 -13.63
C GLN A 124 31.41 -9.85 -13.13
N THR A 125 30.74 -10.97 -12.89
CA THR A 125 31.37 -12.21 -12.42
C THR A 125 32.30 -12.80 -13.50
N ILE A 126 31.89 -12.76 -14.78
CA ILE A 126 32.70 -13.26 -15.91
C ILE A 126 33.94 -12.38 -16.11
N LYS A 127 33.85 -11.07 -15.93
CA LYS A 127 35.01 -10.14 -16.08
C LYS A 127 36.00 -10.23 -14.92
N ALA A 128 35.62 -10.79 -13.78
CA ALA A 128 36.46 -10.94 -12.61
C ALA A 128 37.27 -12.26 -12.59
N GLN A 129 37.05 -13.13 -13.57
CA GLN A 129 37.82 -14.36 -13.83
C GLN A 129 38.84 -14.14 -14.93
#